data_e204f4ad06d459e476ddbb447a180085
#
_entry.id   e204f4ad06d459e476ddbb447a180085
#
_cell.length_a   1.000
_cell.length_b   1.000
_cell.length_c   1.000
_cell.angle_alpha   90.00
_cell.angle_beta   90.00
_cell.angle_gamma   90.00
#
_symmetry.space_group_name_H-M   'P 1'
#
loop_
_entity.id
_entity.type
_entity.pdbx_description
1 polymer ?
#
loop_
_entity_poly.entity_id
_entity_poly.type
_entity_poly.pdbx_seq_one_letter_code
_entity_poly.pdbx_strand_id
1 'polypeptide(L)'
;MADPLRALGLPVVPVEPRQEFAASLLRRLEHRTGQFTPGAATARYFVTDLDAAVSFYTRQLGFAEELRAAPGFAMLYRGDLRLLLSVPGQPGAAGTATGEPEAGEPAAREPGASELSQPGGSNRIVLGVTDLTATVGRLRASGVRFRTGITPGIAVRQALLEDPSGNLVELFEPVTGYHERQGGT
;
A
#
# COMPACT_ATOMS: atom_id res chain seq x y z
N MET A 1 -34.22 15.82 16.78
CA MET A 1 -34.15 14.66 15.86
C MET A 1 -34.61 13.46 16.67
N ALA A 2 -35.77 12.85 16.38
CA ALA A 2 -36.31 11.76 17.18
C ALA A 2 -35.55 10.46 16.86
N ASP A 3 -35.16 9.73 17.91
CA ASP A 3 -34.49 8.44 17.82
C ASP A 3 -35.41 7.41 17.12
N PRO A 4 -35.04 6.88 15.94
CA PRO A 4 -35.87 5.94 15.20
C PRO A 4 -36.13 4.61 15.93
N LEU A 5 -35.32 4.26 16.94
CA LEU A 5 -35.49 3.03 17.72
C LEU A 5 -36.55 3.15 18.82
N ARG A 6 -36.91 4.37 19.22
CA ARG A 6 -37.99 4.61 20.19
C ARG A 6 -39.37 4.18 19.65
N ALA A 7 -39.52 4.17 18.32
CA ALA A 7 -40.77 3.77 17.68
C ALA A 7 -41.03 2.25 17.74
N LEU A 8 -39.99 1.44 18.08
CA LEU A 8 -40.11 -0.02 18.15
C LEU A 8 -40.42 -0.54 19.57
N GLY A 9 -40.52 0.33 20.58
CA GLY A 9 -40.87 -0.06 21.95
C GLY A 9 -39.92 -1.06 22.65
N LEU A 10 -38.73 -1.27 22.09
CA LEU A 10 -37.75 -2.19 22.63
C LEU A 10 -36.80 -1.46 23.60
N PRO A 11 -36.52 -2.00 24.79
CA PRO A 11 -35.54 -1.43 25.67
C PRO A 11 -34.15 -1.54 25.01
N VAL A 12 -33.49 -0.41 24.80
CA VAL A 12 -32.09 -0.39 24.36
C VAL A 12 -31.22 -0.75 25.58
N VAL A 13 -30.81 -2.00 25.66
CA VAL A 13 -29.82 -2.45 26.64
C VAL A 13 -28.44 -2.23 26.02
N PRO A 14 -27.59 -1.37 26.59
CA PRO A 14 -26.22 -1.22 26.11
C PRO A 14 -25.48 -2.56 26.27
N VAL A 15 -25.08 -3.17 25.17
CA VAL A 15 -24.23 -4.36 25.20
C VAL A 15 -22.81 -3.90 25.00
N GLU A 16 -21.95 -4.16 25.99
CA GLU A 16 -20.51 -3.91 25.82
C GLU A 16 -19.97 -4.77 24.67
N PRO A 17 -19.31 -4.15 23.69
CA PRO A 17 -18.71 -4.91 22.59
C PRO A 17 -17.61 -5.82 23.13
N ARG A 18 -17.50 -7.04 22.59
CA ARG A 18 -16.41 -7.95 22.95
C ARG A 18 -15.08 -7.23 22.75
N GLN A 19 -14.16 -7.40 23.70
CA GLN A 19 -12.86 -6.68 23.70
C GLN A 19 -12.11 -6.84 22.38
N GLU A 20 -12.16 -8.02 21.75
CA GLU A 20 -11.56 -8.28 20.44
C GLU A 20 -12.22 -7.46 19.31
N PHE A 21 -13.53 -7.28 19.36
CA PHE A 21 -14.26 -6.45 18.39
C PHE A 21 -13.94 -4.97 18.61
N ALA A 22 -13.92 -4.52 19.86
CA ALA A 22 -13.54 -3.15 20.20
C ALA A 22 -12.10 -2.84 19.77
N ALA A 23 -11.16 -3.74 20.03
CA ALA A 23 -9.76 -3.60 19.61
C ALA A 23 -9.60 -3.64 18.08
N SER A 24 -10.40 -4.45 17.38
CA SER A 24 -10.44 -4.49 15.92
C SER A 24 -11.04 -3.21 15.33
N LEU A 25 -12.08 -2.67 15.95
CA LEU A 25 -12.72 -1.43 15.52
C LEU A 25 -11.80 -0.22 15.78
N LEU A 26 -11.16 -0.17 16.94
CA LEU A 26 -10.16 0.85 17.27
C LEU A 26 -9.00 0.85 16.26
N ARG A 27 -8.43 -0.32 15.94
CA ARG A 27 -7.41 -0.42 14.89
C ARG A 27 -7.90 0.08 13.53
N ARG A 28 -9.14 -0.22 13.15
CA ARG A 28 -9.74 0.31 11.90
C ARG A 28 -9.96 1.81 11.94
N LEU A 29 -10.30 2.37 13.09
CA LEU A 29 -10.48 3.81 13.26
C LEU A 29 -9.13 4.54 13.29
N GLU A 30 -8.12 3.98 13.95
CA GLU A 30 -6.76 4.51 13.97
C GLU A 30 -6.14 4.53 12.56
N HIS A 31 -6.39 3.51 11.75
CA HIS A 31 -6.00 3.49 10.35
C HIS A 31 -6.77 4.51 9.48
N ARG A 32 -7.96 4.94 9.88
CA ARG A 32 -8.78 5.92 9.13
C ARG A 32 -8.49 7.37 9.49
N THR A 33 -7.83 7.65 10.58
CA THR A 33 -7.57 9.03 11.05
C THR A 33 -6.27 9.64 10.52
N GLY A 34 -5.59 8.99 9.57
CA GLY A 34 -4.40 9.56 8.92
C GLY A 34 -3.22 9.79 9.88
N GLN A 35 -3.27 9.23 11.08
CA GLN A 35 -2.15 9.31 12.00
C GLN A 35 -1.05 8.36 11.54
N PHE A 36 0.12 8.92 11.31
CA PHE A 36 1.35 8.18 11.08
C PHE A 36 1.54 7.22 12.26
N THR A 37 1.26 5.93 12.05
CA THR A 37 1.44 4.93 13.11
C THR A 37 2.94 4.67 13.22
N PRO A 38 3.59 5.05 14.35
CA PRO A 38 4.99 4.69 14.56
C PRO A 38 5.16 3.17 14.43
N GLY A 39 6.11 2.74 13.58
CA GLY A 39 6.38 1.32 13.33
C GLY A 39 5.76 0.73 12.06
N ALA A 40 4.84 1.41 11.38
CA ALA A 40 4.34 0.95 10.09
C ALA A 40 5.41 1.14 9.01
N ALA A 41 5.65 0.10 8.22
CA ALA A 41 6.55 0.20 7.06
C ALA A 41 5.93 1.10 5.98
N THR A 42 6.71 2.06 5.49
CA THR A 42 6.27 2.97 4.43
C THR A 42 7.23 2.86 3.25
N ALA A 43 6.69 2.57 2.06
CA ALA A 43 7.41 2.60 0.81
C ALA A 43 6.92 3.77 -0.05
N ARG A 44 7.79 4.32 -0.90
CA ARG A 44 7.42 5.35 -1.88
C ARG A 44 7.73 4.87 -3.27
N TYR A 45 6.73 5.03 -4.17
CA TYR A 45 6.92 4.88 -5.60
C TYR A 45 6.63 6.18 -6.33
N PHE A 46 7.49 6.49 -7.27
CA PHE A 46 7.22 7.53 -8.24
C PHE A 46 6.40 6.95 -9.38
N VAL A 47 5.37 7.68 -9.81
CA VAL A 47 4.44 7.24 -10.84
C VAL A 47 4.25 8.33 -11.89
N THR A 48 3.97 7.94 -13.12
CA THR A 48 3.72 8.88 -14.22
C THR A 48 2.28 9.37 -14.25
N ASP A 49 1.35 8.53 -13.79
CA ASP A 49 -0.10 8.79 -13.72
C ASP A 49 -0.62 8.30 -12.36
N LEU A 50 -1.05 9.26 -11.53
CA LEU A 50 -1.53 8.96 -10.18
C LEU A 50 -2.82 8.16 -10.19
N ASP A 51 -3.77 8.49 -11.09
CA ASP A 51 -5.07 7.83 -11.14
C ASP A 51 -4.95 6.39 -11.62
N ALA A 52 -4.14 6.16 -12.65
CA ALA A 52 -3.83 4.83 -13.15
C ALA A 52 -3.14 3.98 -12.05
N ALA A 53 -2.18 4.55 -11.33
CA ALA A 53 -1.49 3.85 -10.26
C ALA A 53 -2.42 3.53 -9.09
N VAL A 54 -3.19 4.50 -8.59
CA VAL A 54 -4.16 4.27 -7.51
C VAL A 54 -5.18 3.20 -7.90
N SER A 55 -5.72 3.28 -9.13
CA SER A 55 -6.65 2.27 -9.65
C SER A 55 -6.04 0.86 -9.69
N PHE A 56 -4.77 0.76 -10.11
CA PHE A 56 -4.03 -0.49 -10.14
C PHE A 56 -3.86 -1.09 -8.76
N TYR A 57 -3.30 -0.35 -7.81
CA TYR A 57 -3.04 -0.86 -6.46
C TYR A 57 -4.33 -1.20 -5.71
N THR A 58 -5.38 -0.40 -5.86
CA THR A 58 -6.65 -0.66 -5.17
C THR A 58 -7.43 -1.83 -5.78
N ARG A 59 -7.59 -1.87 -7.09
CA ARG A 59 -8.44 -2.88 -7.75
C ARG A 59 -7.72 -4.20 -7.98
N GLN A 60 -6.41 -4.17 -8.26
CA GLN A 60 -5.67 -5.38 -8.61
C GLN A 60 -4.95 -5.99 -7.41
N LEU A 61 -4.40 -5.17 -6.52
CA LEU A 61 -3.54 -5.62 -5.42
C LEU A 61 -4.17 -5.48 -4.03
N GLY A 62 -5.42 -5.00 -3.93
CA GLY A 62 -6.18 -4.97 -2.67
C GLY A 62 -5.70 -3.93 -1.66
N PHE A 63 -5.06 -2.85 -2.13
CA PHE A 63 -4.81 -1.68 -1.30
C PHE A 63 -6.08 -0.88 -1.09
N ALA A 64 -6.15 -0.15 0.01
CA ALA A 64 -7.17 0.87 0.23
C ALA A 64 -6.52 2.26 0.21
N GLU A 65 -7.26 3.25 -0.32
CA GLU A 65 -6.82 4.63 -0.33
C GLU A 65 -7.03 5.24 1.05
N GLU A 66 -5.99 5.83 1.63
CA GLU A 66 -6.02 6.51 2.92
C GLU A 66 -6.12 8.03 2.73
N LEU A 67 -5.34 8.56 1.79
CA LEU A 67 -5.29 10.00 1.51
C LEU A 67 -4.98 10.23 0.03
N ARG A 68 -5.58 11.26 -0.55
CA ARG A 68 -5.23 11.76 -1.88
C ARG A 68 -5.09 13.29 -1.85
N ALA A 69 -3.95 13.76 -2.31
CA ALA A 69 -3.69 15.16 -2.60
C ALA A 69 -3.35 15.27 -4.10
N ALA A 70 -4.39 15.22 -4.92
CA ALA A 70 -4.26 15.31 -6.38
C ALA A 70 -3.72 16.68 -6.81
N PRO A 71 -2.97 16.77 -7.92
CA PRO A 71 -2.65 15.67 -8.83
C PRO A 71 -1.38 14.89 -8.47
N GLY A 72 -0.62 15.28 -7.46
CA GLY A 72 0.75 14.84 -7.26
C GLY A 72 0.98 13.71 -6.28
N PHE A 73 0.00 13.37 -5.43
CA PHE A 73 0.24 12.48 -4.30
C PHE A 73 -0.97 11.65 -3.91
N ALA A 74 -0.73 10.38 -3.56
CA ALA A 74 -1.70 9.54 -2.85
C ALA A 74 -0.99 8.64 -1.83
N MET A 75 -1.68 8.32 -0.75
CA MET A 75 -1.27 7.34 0.26
C MET A 75 -2.26 6.19 0.26
N LEU A 76 -1.73 5.00 0.08
CA LEU A 76 -2.48 3.75 0.10
C LEU A 76 -1.97 2.88 1.25
N TYR A 77 -2.80 1.94 1.72
CA TYR A 77 -2.37 0.96 2.72
C TYR A 77 -2.88 -0.44 2.39
N ARG A 78 -2.12 -1.45 2.81
CA ARG A 78 -2.50 -2.86 2.79
C ARG A 78 -1.86 -3.57 3.99
N GLY A 79 -2.67 -3.97 4.97
CA GLY A 79 -2.14 -4.41 6.27
C GLY A 79 -1.33 -3.30 6.92
N ASP A 80 -0.10 -3.59 7.34
CA ASP A 80 0.80 -2.62 7.98
C ASP A 80 1.71 -1.88 6.98
N LEU A 81 1.61 -2.18 5.68
CA LEU A 81 2.34 -1.48 4.64
C LEU A 81 1.60 -0.23 4.20
N ARG A 82 2.27 0.91 4.23
CA ARG A 82 1.86 2.15 3.56
C ARG A 82 2.64 2.35 2.28
N LEU A 83 1.93 2.68 1.22
CA LEU A 83 2.51 2.97 -0.09
C LEU A 83 2.18 4.41 -0.48
N LEU A 84 3.22 5.24 -0.58
CA LEU A 84 3.13 6.60 -1.08
C LEU A 84 3.33 6.58 -2.59
N LEU A 85 2.36 7.08 -3.33
CA LEU A 85 2.46 7.31 -4.77
C LEU A 85 2.68 8.79 -5.02
N SER A 86 3.71 9.14 -5.77
CA SER A 86 4.09 10.53 -6.02
C SER A 86 4.38 10.75 -7.50
N VAL A 87 3.83 11.82 -8.07
CA VAL A 87 4.13 12.22 -9.47
C VAL A 87 5.25 13.25 -9.44
N PRO A 88 6.41 12.98 -10.03
CA PRO A 88 7.54 13.92 -10.03
C PRO A 88 7.15 15.29 -10.58
N GLY A 89 7.61 16.35 -9.93
CA GLY A 89 7.34 17.73 -10.35
C GLY A 89 5.95 18.27 -9.99
N GLN A 90 5.08 17.48 -9.36
CA GLN A 90 3.76 17.92 -8.90
C GLN A 90 3.79 18.30 -7.41
N PRO A 91 2.92 19.22 -6.96
CA PRO A 91 2.78 19.55 -5.54
C PRO A 91 2.49 18.31 -4.71
N GLY A 92 3.16 18.13 -3.57
CA GLY A 92 3.04 16.96 -2.69
C GLY A 92 3.91 15.77 -3.08
N ALA A 93 4.55 15.79 -4.24
CA ALA A 93 5.30 14.63 -4.77
C ALA A 93 6.59 14.29 -4.03
N ALA A 94 7.28 15.23 -3.48
CA ALA A 94 8.49 14.94 -2.71
C ALA A 94 8.52 15.87 -1.53
N GLY A 95 8.80 15.39 -0.34
CA GLY A 95 9.14 16.13 0.85
C GLY A 95 9.46 17.63 0.78
N THR A 96 8.82 18.35 -0.13
CA THR A 96 8.73 19.78 -0.01
C THR A 96 7.85 20.03 1.20
N ALA A 97 8.53 20.17 2.36
CA ALA A 97 7.95 20.91 3.44
C ALA A 97 7.20 22.09 2.82
N THR A 98 5.92 22.24 3.13
CA THR A 98 5.17 23.47 2.95
C THR A 98 5.72 24.49 3.96
N GLY A 99 7.00 24.81 3.84
CA GLY A 99 7.62 26.01 4.33
C GLY A 99 7.67 26.92 3.11
N GLU A 100 7.01 28.07 3.18
CA GLU A 100 7.26 29.15 2.24
C GLU A 100 8.78 29.32 2.17
N PRO A 101 9.39 29.45 0.96
CA PRO A 101 10.80 29.73 0.87
C PRO A 101 11.00 31.09 1.54
N GLU A 102 11.66 31.11 2.71
CA GLU A 102 12.19 32.33 3.25
C GLU A 102 13.08 32.94 2.15
N ALA A 103 12.71 34.13 1.71
CA ALA A 103 13.42 34.85 0.68
C ALA A 103 14.86 35.07 1.11
N GLY A 104 15.81 34.34 0.54
CA GLY A 104 17.20 34.65 0.77
C GLY A 104 18.25 33.57 0.55
N GLU A 105 17.93 32.28 0.46
CA GLU A 105 18.97 31.30 0.16
C GLU A 105 18.70 30.61 -1.20
N PRO A 106 19.70 30.56 -2.12
CA PRO A 106 19.57 29.75 -3.31
C PRO A 106 19.54 28.29 -2.85
N ALA A 107 18.38 27.64 -3.04
CA ALA A 107 18.26 26.21 -2.83
C ALA A 107 19.37 25.51 -3.61
N ALA A 108 20.38 25.00 -2.92
CA ALA A 108 21.39 24.15 -3.50
C ALA A 108 20.64 22.94 -4.10
N ARG A 109 20.44 22.98 -5.42
CA ARG A 109 20.01 21.80 -6.18
C ARG A 109 21.13 20.78 -6.04
N GLU A 110 20.93 19.81 -5.16
CA GLU A 110 21.77 18.63 -5.16
C GLU A 110 21.69 17.99 -6.55
N PRO A 111 22.82 17.86 -7.28
CA PRO A 111 22.83 17.14 -8.55
C PRO A 111 22.52 15.67 -8.24
N GLY A 112 21.36 15.18 -8.71
CA GLY A 112 20.91 13.80 -8.51
C GLY A 112 19.49 13.63 -8.01
N ALA A 113 18.86 14.67 -7.45
CA ALA A 113 17.47 14.57 -6.97
C ALA A 113 16.49 14.18 -8.09
N SER A 114 16.77 14.52 -9.34
CA SER A 114 15.95 14.17 -10.50
C SER A 114 16.06 12.68 -10.87
N GLU A 115 17.21 12.05 -10.69
CA GLU A 115 17.41 10.61 -10.98
C GLU A 115 16.79 9.73 -9.91
N LEU A 116 16.78 10.19 -8.66
CA LEU A 116 16.18 9.47 -7.53
C LEU A 116 14.64 9.49 -7.54
N SER A 117 14.04 10.36 -8.34
CA SER A 117 12.59 10.58 -8.42
C SER A 117 11.96 9.99 -9.68
N GLN A 118 12.57 8.97 -10.28
CA GLN A 118 12.04 8.33 -11.49
C GLN A 118 11.21 7.10 -11.16
N PRO A 119 10.10 6.84 -11.90
CA PRO A 119 9.39 5.57 -11.85
C PRO A 119 10.28 4.40 -12.29
N GLY A 120 10.00 3.22 -11.76
CA GLY A 120 10.76 2.00 -12.08
C GLY A 120 11.98 1.80 -11.17
N GLY A 121 12.96 1.08 -11.68
CA GLY A 121 14.16 0.69 -10.92
C GLY A 121 14.10 -0.74 -10.37
N SER A 122 15.12 -1.10 -9.56
CA SER A 122 15.24 -2.46 -9.01
C SER A 122 14.50 -2.65 -7.69
N ASN A 123 14.13 -1.57 -7.03
CA ASN A 123 13.41 -1.62 -5.76
C ASN A 123 12.00 -2.17 -5.99
N ARG A 124 11.55 -3.02 -5.08
CA ARG A 124 10.23 -3.62 -5.16
C ARG A 124 9.59 -3.79 -3.78
N ILE A 125 8.29 -3.60 -3.71
CA ILE A 125 7.50 -4.07 -2.58
C ILE A 125 7.21 -5.56 -2.76
N VAL A 126 7.18 -6.29 -1.66
CA VAL A 126 6.95 -7.73 -1.64
C VAL A 126 5.64 -8.01 -0.92
N LEU A 127 4.70 -8.65 -1.60
CA LEU A 127 3.34 -8.88 -1.11
C LEU A 127 3.05 -10.38 -0.99
N GLY A 128 2.74 -10.83 0.23
CA GLY A 128 2.27 -12.18 0.46
C GLY A 128 0.87 -12.42 -0.11
N VAL A 129 0.68 -13.59 -0.72
CA VAL A 129 -0.59 -14.09 -1.22
C VAL A 129 -0.81 -15.55 -0.77
N THR A 130 -2.06 -15.95 -0.63
CA THR A 130 -2.42 -17.31 -0.19
C THR A 130 -2.42 -18.32 -1.34
N ASP A 131 -2.68 -17.88 -2.56
CA ASP A 131 -2.65 -18.69 -3.79
C ASP A 131 -2.04 -17.85 -4.91
N LEU A 132 -0.75 -18.09 -5.15
CA LEU A 132 0.01 -17.37 -6.17
C LEU A 132 -0.48 -17.72 -7.59
N THR A 133 -0.86 -18.98 -7.83
CA THR A 133 -1.29 -19.43 -9.15
C THR A 133 -2.61 -18.76 -9.56
N ALA A 134 -3.61 -18.79 -8.68
CA ALA A 134 -4.89 -18.12 -8.92
C ALA A 134 -4.72 -16.60 -9.03
N THR A 135 -3.88 -16.01 -8.18
CA THR A 135 -3.61 -14.55 -8.19
C THR A 135 -2.96 -14.12 -9.49
N VAL A 136 -1.91 -14.82 -9.95
CA VAL A 136 -1.24 -14.54 -11.23
C VAL A 136 -2.19 -14.72 -12.41
N GLY A 137 -3.02 -15.78 -12.39
CA GLY A 137 -4.03 -16.03 -13.43
C GLY A 137 -5.03 -14.86 -13.53
N ARG A 138 -5.58 -14.42 -12.41
CA ARG A 138 -6.52 -13.28 -12.34
C ARG A 138 -5.88 -11.97 -12.83
N LEU A 139 -4.67 -11.68 -12.36
CA LEU A 139 -3.97 -10.44 -12.73
C LEU A 139 -3.63 -10.41 -14.22
N ARG A 140 -3.18 -11.54 -14.80
CA ARG A 140 -2.94 -11.66 -16.24
C ARG A 140 -4.22 -11.47 -17.06
N ALA A 141 -5.32 -12.07 -16.63
CA ALA A 141 -6.62 -11.89 -17.27
C ALA A 141 -7.10 -10.43 -17.25
N SER A 142 -6.67 -9.65 -16.25
CA SER A 142 -6.92 -8.19 -16.14
C SER A 142 -5.87 -7.34 -16.89
N GLY A 143 -4.96 -7.95 -17.67
CA GLY A 143 -3.98 -7.23 -18.47
C GLY A 143 -2.73 -6.75 -17.70
N VAL A 144 -2.50 -7.22 -16.48
CA VAL A 144 -1.31 -6.86 -15.70
C VAL A 144 -0.06 -7.48 -16.33
N ARG A 145 0.97 -6.67 -16.52
CA ARG A 145 2.26 -7.10 -17.08
C ARG A 145 3.11 -7.79 -16.02
N PHE A 146 3.65 -8.94 -16.38
CA PHE A 146 4.57 -9.70 -15.53
C PHE A 146 5.96 -9.72 -16.17
N ARG A 147 6.98 -9.46 -15.36
CA ARG A 147 8.40 -9.60 -15.74
C ARG A 147 8.83 -11.06 -15.74
N THR A 148 8.29 -11.84 -14.79
CA THR A 148 8.59 -13.27 -14.69
C THR A 148 7.30 -14.08 -14.61
N GLY A 149 7.38 -15.36 -14.93
CA GLY A 149 6.37 -16.34 -14.53
C GLY A 149 6.48 -16.65 -13.02
N ILE A 150 5.73 -17.66 -12.58
CA ILE A 150 5.92 -18.19 -11.23
C ILE A 150 7.25 -18.95 -11.22
N THR A 151 8.15 -18.52 -10.35
CA THR A 151 9.48 -19.11 -10.16
C THR A 151 9.66 -19.59 -8.73
N PRO A 152 10.44 -20.67 -8.51
CA PRO A 152 10.81 -21.10 -7.17
C PRO A 152 11.81 -20.09 -6.56
N GLY A 153 11.62 -19.77 -5.28
CA GLY A 153 12.58 -19.08 -4.42
C GLY A 153 12.97 -19.97 -3.24
N ILE A 154 13.70 -19.41 -2.29
CA ILE A 154 14.02 -20.12 -1.05
C ILE A 154 12.77 -20.12 -0.17
N ALA A 155 12.18 -21.30 0.06
CA ALA A 155 10.98 -21.52 0.86
C ALA A 155 9.70 -20.78 0.37
N VAL A 156 9.72 -20.23 -0.84
CA VAL A 156 8.61 -19.51 -1.43
C VAL A 156 8.47 -19.83 -2.92
N ARG A 157 7.29 -19.61 -3.49
CA ARG A 157 7.09 -19.38 -4.92
C ARG A 157 6.85 -17.90 -5.11
N GLN A 158 7.35 -17.33 -6.20
CA GLN A 158 7.27 -15.89 -6.44
C GLN A 158 6.98 -15.56 -7.90
N ALA A 159 6.42 -14.39 -8.13
CA ALA A 159 6.23 -13.82 -9.46
C ALA A 159 6.44 -12.31 -9.40
N LEU A 160 7.09 -11.75 -10.41
CA LEU A 160 7.40 -10.33 -10.50
C LEU A 160 6.51 -9.67 -11.56
N LEU A 161 5.84 -8.61 -11.19
CA LEU A 161 4.97 -7.81 -12.06
C LEU A 161 5.35 -6.32 -12.01
N GLU A 162 4.78 -5.56 -12.94
CA GLU A 162 4.94 -4.10 -13.04
C GLU A 162 3.62 -3.39 -12.79
N ASP A 163 3.72 -2.25 -12.10
CA ASP A 163 2.64 -1.28 -12.08
C ASP A 163 2.56 -0.49 -13.43
N PRO A 164 1.55 0.37 -13.64
CA PRO A 164 1.43 1.15 -14.86
C PRO A 164 2.62 2.06 -15.17
N SER A 165 3.42 2.41 -14.17
CA SER A 165 4.61 3.27 -14.30
C SER A 165 5.92 2.50 -14.40
N GLY A 166 5.87 1.15 -14.39
CA GLY A 166 7.03 0.27 -14.44
C GLY A 166 7.67 -0.04 -13.09
N ASN A 167 7.07 0.36 -11.98
CA ASN A 167 7.56 -0.03 -10.66
C ASN A 167 7.30 -1.53 -10.42
N LEU A 168 8.27 -2.18 -9.77
CA LEU A 168 8.23 -3.61 -9.57
C LEU A 168 7.45 -3.98 -8.30
N VAL A 169 6.59 -4.98 -8.42
CA VAL A 169 5.90 -5.62 -7.31
C VAL A 169 6.18 -7.12 -7.37
N GLU A 170 6.65 -7.69 -6.28
CA GLU A 170 6.85 -9.12 -6.14
C GLU A 170 5.70 -9.73 -5.35
N LEU A 171 5.06 -10.75 -5.93
CA LEU A 171 4.10 -11.58 -5.22
C LEU A 171 4.81 -12.83 -4.75
N PHE A 172 4.57 -13.25 -3.51
CA PHE A 172 5.11 -14.50 -3.00
C PHE A 172 4.07 -15.32 -2.25
N GLU A 173 4.26 -16.63 -2.29
CA GLU A 173 3.50 -17.60 -1.53
C GLU A 173 4.50 -18.51 -0.79
N PRO A 174 4.41 -18.62 0.56
CA PRO A 174 5.25 -19.54 1.32
C PRO A 174 5.00 -20.99 0.90
N VAL A 175 6.06 -21.77 0.72
CA VAL A 175 5.94 -23.21 0.51
C VAL A 175 5.79 -23.90 1.87
N THR A 176 4.62 -24.49 2.10
CA THR A 176 4.32 -25.24 3.33
C THR A 176 5.33 -26.38 3.53
N GLY A 177 5.89 -26.54 4.74
CA GLY A 177 6.82 -27.65 5.07
C GLY A 177 8.32 -27.30 5.06
N TYR A 178 8.71 -26.05 4.81
CA TYR A 178 10.12 -25.67 4.87
C TYR A 178 10.69 -25.67 6.29
N HIS A 179 9.87 -25.35 7.30
CA HIS A 179 10.32 -25.34 8.71
C HIS A 179 10.54 -26.73 9.32
N GLU A 180 9.92 -27.78 8.80
CA GLU A 180 10.07 -29.15 9.35
C GLU A 180 11.38 -29.81 8.97
N ARG A 181 12.12 -29.34 7.97
CA ARG A 181 13.37 -29.97 7.51
C ARG A 181 14.63 -29.43 8.18
N GLN A 182 14.56 -28.40 8.99
CA GLN A 182 15.72 -27.83 9.69
C GLN A 182 15.83 -28.24 11.16
N GLY A 183 14.87 -29.02 11.70
CA GLY A 183 14.84 -29.47 13.08
C GLY A 183 15.31 -30.90 13.33
N GLY A 184 15.97 -31.55 12.39
CA GLY A 184 16.45 -32.93 12.50
C GLY A 184 17.98 -33.03 12.48
N THR A 185 18.63 -32.75 13.60
CA THR A 185 19.92 -33.34 14.02
C THR A 185 19.99 -33.35 15.53
#